data_b5d1d859fd4407915f253b3c728a7b6e
#
_entry.id   b5d1d859fd4407915f253b3c728a7b6e
#
_cell.length_a   1.000
_cell.length_b   1.000
_cell.length_c   1.000
_cell.angle_alpha   90.00
_cell.angle_beta   90.00
_cell.angle_gamma   90.00
#
_symmetry.space_group_name_H-M   'P 1'
#
loop_
_entity.id
_entity.type
_entity.pdbx_description
1 polymer ?
#
loop_
_entity_poly.entity_id
_entity_poly.type
_entity_poly.pdbx_seq_one_letter_code
_entity_poly.pdbx_strand_id
1 'polypeptide(L)'
;MDTSSVPGLELIQIADAVAREKSIDRDEVITAMEEAIQKAGRSKYGYEHDIRAMIDRKTGAISLERWTEVVEDIEDDATQMSVDEGKKHQIELGGFLREPLPLSLIHI
;
A
#
# COMPACT_ATOMS: atom_id res chain seq x y z
N MET A 1 -5.71 12.71 22.65
CA MET A 1 -4.82 12.46 21.53
C MET A 1 -5.20 11.15 20.87
N ASP A 2 -5.38 11.18 19.58
CA ASP A 2 -5.74 9.97 18.85
C ASP A 2 -4.53 9.03 18.74
N THR A 3 -4.64 7.86 19.34
CA THR A 3 -3.56 6.87 19.32
C THR A 3 -3.70 5.87 18.15
N SER A 4 -4.75 6.03 17.34
CA SER A 4 -4.99 5.12 16.21
C SER A 4 -4.04 5.37 15.04
N SER A 5 -3.36 6.53 15.03
CA SER A 5 -2.40 6.87 13.98
C SER A 5 -1.10 7.37 14.60
N VAL A 6 0.01 6.78 14.18
CA VAL A 6 1.33 7.29 14.51
C VAL A 6 1.58 8.48 13.58
N PRO A 7 1.90 9.68 14.11
CA PRO A 7 2.29 10.79 13.22
C PRO A 7 3.43 10.37 12.31
N GLY A 8 3.35 10.77 11.05
CA GLY A 8 4.32 10.37 10.04
C GLY A 8 5.76 10.65 10.45
N LEU A 9 5.98 11.80 11.11
CA LEU A 9 7.32 12.18 11.59
C LEU A 9 7.85 11.17 12.61
N GLU A 10 6.99 10.69 13.52
CA GLU A 10 7.40 9.67 14.49
C GLU A 10 7.79 8.36 13.82
N LEU A 11 7.05 7.97 12.79
CA LEU A 11 7.37 6.76 12.02
C LEU A 11 8.76 6.88 11.40
N ILE A 12 9.09 8.02 10.80
CA ILE A 12 10.41 8.28 10.23
C ILE A 12 11.49 8.23 11.31
N GLN A 13 11.24 8.81 12.47
CA GLN A 13 12.18 8.80 13.59
C GLN A 13 12.44 7.38 14.10
N ILE A 14 11.39 6.55 14.19
CA ILE A 14 11.51 5.16 14.58
C ILE A 14 12.36 4.40 13.54
N ALA A 15 12.08 4.62 12.26
CA ALA A 15 12.85 3.99 11.19
C ALA A 15 14.33 4.37 11.25
N ASP A 16 14.64 5.66 11.53
CA ASP A 16 16.02 6.12 11.70
C ASP A 16 16.72 5.42 12.88
N ALA A 17 16.01 5.30 14.00
CA ALA A 17 16.56 4.66 15.20
C ALA A 17 16.87 3.19 14.95
N VAL A 18 15.96 2.46 14.33
CA VAL A 18 16.15 1.05 13.99
C VAL A 18 17.29 0.88 13.00
N ALA A 19 17.36 1.76 11.98
CA ALA A 19 18.42 1.70 10.98
C ALA A 19 19.81 1.86 11.63
N ARG A 20 19.95 2.80 12.55
CA ARG A 20 21.21 3.01 13.28
C ARG A 20 21.57 1.82 14.14
N GLU A 21 20.59 1.30 14.89
CA GLU A 21 20.83 0.16 15.79
C GLU A 21 21.30 -1.07 15.01
N LYS A 22 20.73 -1.30 13.82
CA LYS A 22 21.02 -2.48 13.02
C LYS A 22 22.05 -2.24 11.93
N SER A 23 22.56 -1.01 11.79
CA SER A 23 23.54 -0.62 10.77
C SER A 23 23.06 -0.91 9.35
N ILE A 24 21.79 -0.59 9.06
CA ILE A 24 21.19 -0.71 7.74
C ILE A 24 20.63 0.64 7.29
N ASP A 25 20.25 0.74 6.02
CA ASP A 25 19.66 1.96 5.48
C ASP A 25 18.24 2.16 6.00
N ARG A 26 17.87 3.42 6.24
CA ARG A 26 16.51 3.76 6.63
C ARG A 26 15.49 3.25 5.62
N ASP A 27 15.79 3.34 4.31
CA ASP A 27 14.88 2.87 3.26
C ASP A 27 14.59 1.37 3.38
N GLU A 28 15.57 0.59 3.80
CA GLU A 28 15.34 -0.85 4.04
C GLU A 28 14.36 -1.08 5.17
N VAL A 29 14.48 -0.29 6.24
CA VAL A 29 13.55 -0.37 7.37
C VAL A 29 12.15 0.02 6.92
N ILE A 30 12.00 1.11 6.18
CA ILE A 30 10.70 1.58 5.69
C ILE A 30 10.09 0.55 4.73
N THR A 31 10.89 -0.04 3.86
CA THR A 31 10.42 -1.09 2.95
C THR A 31 9.89 -2.30 3.73
N ALA A 32 10.58 -2.69 4.79
CA ALA A 32 10.12 -3.78 5.65
C ALA A 32 8.79 -3.43 6.35
N MET A 33 8.63 -2.17 6.76
CA MET A 33 7.39 -1.68 7.32
C MET A 33 6.24 -1.74 6.31
N GLU A 34 6.52 -1.32 5.06
CA GLU A 34 5.54 -1.39 3.98
C GLU A 34 5.09 -2.83 3.73
N GLU A 35 6.04 -3.76 3.71
CA GLU A 35 5.73 -5.18 3.51
C GLU A 35 4.86 -5.73 4.63
N ALA A 36 5.14 -5.35 5.87
CA ALA A 36 4.34 -5.77 7.02
C ALA A 36 2.90 -5.24 6.94
N ILE A 37 2.74 -3.97 6.58
CA ILE A 37 1.43 -3.35 6.42
C ILE A 37 0.68 -3.99 5.25
N GLN A 38 1.38 -4.24 4.15
CA GLN A 38 0.80 -4.86 2.96
C GLN A 38 0.31 -6.27 3.28
N LYS A 39 1.07 -7.04 4.02
CA LYS A 39 0.68 -8.37 4.45
C LYS A 39 -0.57 -8.34 5.33
N ALA A 40 -0.62 -7.39 6.28
CA ALA A 40 -1.79 -7.19 7.12
C ALA A 40 -3.01 -6.78 6.26
N GLY A 41 -2.80 -5.92 5.27
CA GLY A 41 -3.84 -5.50 4.35
C GLY A 41 -4.39 -6.65 3.54
N ARG A 42 -3.53 -7.50 3.01
CA ARG A 42 -3.96 -8.70 2.27
C ARG A 42 -4.75 -9.65 3.16
N SER A 43 -4.33 -9.80 4.40
CA SER A 43 -5.05 -10.65 5.35
C SER A 43 -6.46 -10.10 5.63
N LYS A 44 -6.61 -8.78 5.66
CA LYS A 44 -7.91 -8.14 5.95
C LYS A 44 -8.82 -8.09 4.72
N TYR A 45 -8.28 -7.72 3.56
CA TYR A 45 -9.07 -7.43 2.37
C TYR A 45 -9.11 -8.56 1.35
N GLY A 46 -8.25 -9.55 1.48
CA GLY A 46 -8.22 -10.74 0.63
C GLY A 46 -6.91 -10.90 -0.12
N TYR A 47 -6.38 -12.11 -0.10
CA TYR A 47 -5.11 -12.42 -0.77
C TYR A 47 -5.23 -12.47 -2.29
N GLU A 48 -6.46 -12.56 -2.80
CA GLU A 48 -6.73 -12.57 -4.24
C GLU A 48 -6.52 -11.20 -4.88
N HIS A 49 -6.58 -10.13 -4.08
CA HIS A 49 -6.44 -8.76 -4.57
C HIS A 49 -4.99 -8.30 -4.56
N ASP A 50 -4.68 -7.33 -5.42
CA ASP A 50 -3.37 -6.67 -5.44
C ASP A 50 -3.41 -5.50 -4.46
N ILE A 51 -3.08 -5.78 -3.21
CA ILE A 51 -3.07 -4.80 -2.13
C ILE A 51 -1.64 -4.29 -1.97
N ARG A 52 -1.46 -2.98 -2.02
CA ARG A 52 -0.14 -2.34 -1.90
C ARG A 52 -0.13 -1.31 -0.79
N ALA A 53 0.92 -1.37 0.03
CA ALA A 53 1.17 -0.40 1.08
C ALA A 53 2.35 0.48 0.68
N MET A 54 2.24 1.77 0.95
CA MET A 54 3.30 2.73 0.63
C MET A 54 3.46 3.69 1.80
N ILE A 55 4.71 4.02 2.09
CA ILE A 55 5.05 4.99 3.12
C ILE A 55 5.83 6.11 2.45
N ASP A 56 5.35 7.33 2.56
CA ASP A 56 6.06 8.51 2.05
C ASP A 56 7.35 8.69 2.86
N ARG A 57 8.49 8.69 2.17
CA ARG A 57 9.81 8.76 2.82
C ARG A 57 10.08 10.12 3.48
N LYS A 58 9.37 11.14 3.07
CA LYS A 58 9.55 12.50 3.60
C LYS A 58 8.62 12.78 4.77
N THR A 59 7.35 12.39 4.66
CA THR A 59 6.32 12.71 5.64
C THR A 59 6.00 11.55 6.58
N GLY A 60 6.32 10.31 6.18
CA GLY A 60 5.95 9.10 6.90
C GLY A 60 4.47 8.73 6.73
N ALA A 61 3.75 9.40 5.85
CA ALA A 61 2.34 9.09 5.62
C ALA A 61 2.18 7.69 5.04
N ILE A 62 1.27 6.92 5.60
CA ILE A 62 0.99 5.55 5.18
C ILE A 62 -0.23 5.52 4.27
N SER A 63 -0.11 4.85 3.12
CA SER A 63 -1.23 4.61 2.19
C SER A 63 -1.40 3.12 1.97
N LEU A 64 -2.64 2.67 1.94
CA LEU A 64 -2.97 1.30 1.56
C LEU A 64 -3.95 1.39 0.39
N GLU A 65 -3.66 0.68 -0.70
CA GLU A 65 -4.46 0.75 -1.91
C GLU A 65 -4.67 -0.62 -2.51
N ARG A 66 -5.83 -0.79 -3.17
CA ARG A 66 -6.07 -1.92 -4.04
C ARG A 66 -5.85 -1.47 -5.48
N TRP A 67 -5.02 -2.20 -6.21
CA TRP A 67 -4.68 -1.90 -7.60
C TRP A 67 -5.37 -2.89 -8.52
N THR A 68 -5.97 -2.37 -9.61
CA THR A 68 -6.63 -3.19 -10.62
C THR A 68 -6.11 -2.76 -11.99
N GLU A 69 -5.54 -3.70 -12.72
CA GLU A 69 -4.95 -3.43 -14.03
C GLU A 69 -5.99 -3.49 -15.14
N VAL A 70 -5.92 -2.54 -16.09
CA VAL A 70 -6.76 -2.56 -17.28
C VAL A 70 -6.08 -3.42 -18.34
N VAL A 71 -6.75 -4.50 -18.75
CA VAL A 71 -6.23 -5.48 -19.71
C VAL A 71 -7.24 -5.74 -20.82
N GLU A 72 -6.76 -6.29 -21.95
CA GLU A 72 -7.65 -6.67 -23.05
C GLU A 72 -8.47 -7.90 -22.67
N ASP A 73 -7.80 -8.93 -22.16
CA ASP A 73 -8.42 -10.19 -21.78
C ASP A 73 -8.19 -10.44 -20.29
N ILE A 74 -9.27 -10.46 -19.53
CA ILE A 74 -9.19 -10.67 -18.09
C ILE A 74 -8.84 -12.13 -17.80
N GLU A 75 -7.74 -12.34 -17.09
CA GLU A 75 -7.33 -13.66 -16.60
C GLU A 75 -7.62 -13.82 -15.11
N ASP A 76 -7.70 -12.71 -14.39
CA ASP A 76 -7.94 -12.70 -12.95
C ASP A 76 -8.86 -11.52 -12.61
N ASP A 77 -10.13 -11.80 -12.34
CA ASP A 77 -11.14 -10.79 -12.03
C ASP A 77 -10.81 -9.96 -10.80
N ALA A 78 -10.04 -10.52 -9.86
CA ALA A 78 -9.73 -9.83 -8.60
C ALA A 78 -8.66 -8.74 -8.77
N THR A 79 -7.82 -8.84 -9.83
CA THR A 79 -6.71 -7.90 -10.05
C THR A 79 -6.75 -7.18 -11.40
N GLN A 80 -7.73 -7.51 -12.24
CA GLN A 80 -7.80 -6.98 -13.61
C GLN A 80 -9.21 -6.51 -13.95
N MET A 81 -9.29 -5.57 -14.87
CA MET A 81 -10.57 -5.09 -15.42
C MET A 81 -10.46 -4.95 -16.93
N SER A 82 -11.61 -4.94 -17.61
CA SER A 82 -11.66 -4.75 -19.06
C SER A 82 -11.34 -3.33 -19.46
N VAL A 83 -11.03 -3.15 -20.75
CA VAL A 83 -10.83 -1.82 -21.34
C VAL A 83 -12.08 -0.95 -21.17
N ASP A 84 -13.26 -1.55 -21.34
CA ASP A 84 -14.53 -0.80 -21.20
C ASP A 84 -14.73 -0.29 -19.77
N GLU A 85 -14.41 -1.11 -18.76
CA GLU A 85 -14.42 -0.67 -17.37
C GLU A 85 -13.37 0.40 -17.11
N GLY A 86 -12.17 0.23 -17.66
CA GLY A 86 -11.09 1.20 -17.54
C GLY A 86 -11.51 2.58 -18.08
N LYS A 87 -12.23 2.62 -19.18
CA LYS A 87 -12.72 3.88 -19.76
C LYS A 87 -13.63 4.65 -18.82
N LYS A 88 -14.44 3.95 -18.02
CA LYS A 88 -15.32 4.59 -17.04
C LYS A 88 -14.51 5.34 -15.97
N HIS A 89 -13.29 4.92 -15.74
CA HIS A 89 -12.37 5.53 -14.78
C HIS A 89 -11.29 6.37 -15.46
N GLN A 90 -11.37 6.54 -16.79
CA GLN A 90 -10.41 7.29 -17.58
C GLN A 90 -9.00 6.68 -17.52
N ILE A 91 -8.94 5.36 -17.49
CA ILE A 91 -7.68 4.60 -17.42
C ILE A 91 -7.53 3.81 -18.72
N GLU A 92 -6.36 3.96 -19.34
CA GLU A 92 -6.03 3.28 -20.59
C GLU A 92 -5.51 1.87 -20.35
N LEU A 93 -5.48 1.07 -21.41
CA LEU A 93 -4.89 -0.27 -21.41
C LEU A 93 -3.47 -0.21 -20.80
N GLY A 94 -3.20 -1.08 -19.84
CA GLY A 94 -1.93 -1.13 -19.14
C GLY A 94 -1.85 -0.23 -17.92
N GLY A 95 -2.84 0.66 -17.73
CA GLY A 95 -2.93 1.50 -16.54
C GLY A 95 -3.59 0.77 -15.39
N PHE A 96 -3.62 1.44 -14.24
CA PHE A 96 -4.18 0.86 -13.01
C PHE A 96 -5.21 1.77 -12.38
N LEU A 97 -6.30 1.18 -11.91
CA LEU A 97 -7.19 1.84 -10.97
C LEU A 97 -6.62 1.62 -9.57
N ARG A 98 -6.42 2.71 -8.82
CA ARG A 98 -5.87 2.66 -7.48
C ARG A 98 -6.94 3.12 -6.50
N GLU A 99 -7.45 2.21 -5.69
CA GLU A 99 -8.52 2.49 -4.74
C GLU A 99 -7.96 2.55 -3.32
N PRO A 100 -8.11 3.68 -2.61
CA PRO A 100 -7.64 3.78 -1.23
C PRO A 100 -8.46 2.86 -0.32
N LEU A 101 -7.78 2.22 0.63
CA LEU A 101 -8.39 1.32 1.61
C LEU A 101 -8.17 1.88 3.01
N PRO A 102 -9.18 1.78 3.90
CA PRO A 102 -9.02 2.26 5.26
C PRO A 102 -7.97 1.48 6.05
N LEU A 103 -7.04 2.19 6.67
CA LEU A 103 -6.06 1.60 7.56
C LEU A 103 -6.65 1.27 8.93
N SER A 104 -7.71 1.96 9.32
CA SER A 104 -8.36 1.79 10.62
C SER A 104 -8.91 0.38 10.85
N LEU A 105 -9.10 -0.40 9.78
CA LEU A 105 -9.59 -1.77 9.85
C LEU A 105 -8.47 -2.80 10.00
N ILE A 106 -7.21 -2.34 10.02
CA ILE A 106 -6.04 -3.21 10.10
C ILE A 106 -5.42 -3.11 11.49
N HIS A 107 -5.22 -4.26 12.13
CA HIS A 107 -4.50 -4.35 13.40
C HIS A 107 -3.05 -4.71 13.11
N ILE A 108 -2.17 -3.79 13.45
CA ILE A 108 -0.73 -3.97 13.23
C ILE A 108 -0.04 -4.06 14.57
#